data_033c9eb7a6922b81c1aa4902490164ff
#
_entry.id   033c9eb7a6922b81c1aa4902490164ff
#
_cell.length_a   1.000
_cell.length_b   1.000
_cell.length_c   1.000
_cell.angle_alpha   90.00
_cell.angle_beta   90.00
_cell.angle_gamma   90.00
#
_symmetry.space_group_name_H-M   'P 1'
#
loop_
_entity.id
_entity.type
_entity.pdbx_description
1 polymer ?
#
loop_
_entity_poly.entity_id
_entity_poly.type
_entity_poly.pdbx_seq_one_letter_code
_entity_poly.pdbx_strand_id
1 'polypeptide(L)'
;QVIGAVAGVFVLWLLLRFLPVPFGSVVIEGNGTMPDEDVLRVAGVPSYVNVVQLSTSTMRERLVRDLRVGEVTVERQFPATIHVFIKERRAEAVVMTLYGFAYIDDTGTVIAVEPKIKGVSVPIITGKKMDTLLLGDKLDDNTMKNALAYLKALSPSVASSIAEINVGNPKELIAYTTDGLSIHLGDGDRVSERASVTEELLNEIAKKQLSIQYIDVNPDAPIVKEK
;
A
#
# COMPACT_ATOMS: atom_id res chain seq x y z
N GLN A 1 -24.25 26.06 43.03
CA GLN A 1 -23.57 26.55 41.81
C GLN A 1 -23.02 25.38 40.96
N VAL A 2 -22.35 24.35 41.50
CA VAL A 2 -21.81 23.21 40.74
C VAL A 2 -22.92 22.42 40.05
N ILE A 3 -24.04 22.14 40.68
CA ILE A 3 -25.16 21.40 40.10
C ILE A 3 -25.76 22.16 38.91
N GLY A 4 -25.88 23.49 38.98
CA GLY A 4 -26.35 24.31 37.87
C GLY A 4 -25.41 24.29 36.66
N ALA A 5 -24.08 24.30 36.90
CA ALA A 5 -23.09 24.19 35.85
C ALA A 5 -23.13 22.81 35.17
N VAL A 6 -23.23 21.73 35.93
CA VAL A 6 -23.35 20.35 35.40
C VAL A 6 -24.63 20.18 34.57
N ALA A 7 -25.77 20.71 35.08
CA ALA A 7 -27.03 20.69 34.33
C ALA A 7 -26.94 21.50 33.03
N GLY A 8 -26.29 22.64 33.01
CA GLY A 8 -26.07 23.44 31.82
C GLY A 8 -25.22 22.71 30.77
N VAL A 9 -24.12 22.08 31.17
CA VAL A 9 -23.28 21.27 30.28
C VAL A 9 -24.04 20.07 29.72
N PHE A 10 -24.87 19.42 30.53
CA PHE A 10 -25.68 18.29 30.10
C PHE A 10 -26.75 18.74 29.08
N VAL A 11 -27.42 19.85 29.30
CA VAL A 11 -28.40 20.42 28.34
C VAL A 11 -27.69 20.81 27.03
N LEU A 12 -26.52 21.43 27.10
CA LEU A 12 -25.75 21.78 25.92
C LEU A 12 -25.35 20.52 25.13
N TRP A 13 -24.89 19.46 25.83
CA TRP A 13 -24.57 18.17 25.21
C TRP A 13 -25.79 17.56 24.53
N LEU A 14 -26.98 17.59 25.16
CA LEU A 14 -28.23 17.12 24.55
C LEU A 14 -28.58 17.92 23.28
N LEU A 15 -28.44 19.23 23.32
CA LEU A 15 -28.69 20.07 22.14
C LEU A 15 -27.76 19.72 20.98
N LEU A 16 -26.46 19.60 21.23
CA LEU A 16 -25.47 19.22 20.23
C LEU A 16 -25.71 17.79 19.70
N ARG A 17 -26.23 16.89 20.55
CA ARG A 17 -26.48 15.48 20.18
C ARG A 17 -27.68 15.29 19.27
N PHE A 18 -28.72 16.14 19.40
CA PHE A 18 -30.00 15.93 18.71
C PHE A 18 -30.34 17.02 17.69
N LEU A 19 -29.81 18.22 17.82
CA LEU A 19 -30.04 19.27 16.84
C LEU A 19 -29.00 19.29 15.74
N PRO A 20 -29.37 19.57 14.47
CA PRO A 20 -28.45 19.69 13.35
C PRO A 20 -27.69 21.02 13.38
N VAL A 21 -26.92 21.23 14.44
CA VAL A 21 -26.09 22.44 14.61
C VAL A 21 -24.65 22.10 14.27
N PRO A 22 -23.97 22.86 13.39
CA PRO A 22 -22.54 22.66 13.12
C PRO A 22 -21.73 22.83 14.41
N PHE A 23 -20.88 21.83 14.70
CA PHE A 23 -20.00 21.87 15.87
C PHE A 23 -18.72 21.04 15.60
N GLY A 24 -17.58 21.71 15.64
CA GLY A 24 -16.27 21.13 15.42
C GLY A 24 -15.91 20.95 13.95
N SER A 25 -14.83 20.21 13.71
CA SER A 25 -14.26 19.98 12.37
C SER A 25 -13.76 18.55 12.20
N VAL A 26 -13.63 18.12 10.95
CA VAL A 26 -12.91 16.90 10.56
C VAL A 26 -11.68 17.33 9.79
N VAL A 27 -10.52 16.87 10.22
CA VAL A 27 -9.22 17.09 9.56
C VAL A 27 -8.79 15.78 8.94
N ILE A 28 -8.38 15.83 7.67
CA ILE A 28 -7.95 14.66 6.89
C ILE A 28 -6.47 14.83 6.57
N GLU A 29 -5.71 13.78 6.75
CA GLU A 29 -4.27 13.75 6.50
C GLU A 29 -3.86 12.44 5.82
N GLY A 30 -2.86 12.51 4.93
CA GLY A 30 -2.28 11.34 4.27
C GLY A 30 -2.99 10.90 2.99
N ASN A 31 -4.08 11.56 2.60
CA ASN A 31 -4.72 11.39 1.31
C ASN A 31 -3.88 12.10 0.23
N GLY A 32 -3.35 11.35 -0.72
CA GLY A 32 -2.52 11.87 -1.81
C GLY A 32 -3.33 12.14 -3.08
N THR A 33 -4.06 11.15 -3.54
CA THR A 33 -4.85 11.20 -4.79
C THR A 33 -6.35 11.33 -4.52
N MET A 34 -6.82 10.94 -3.36
CA MET A 34 -8.21 10.97 -2.95
C MET A 34 -8.57 12.36 -2.39
N PRO A 35 -9.47 13.15 -3.02
CA PRO A 35 -9.87 14.44 -2.51
C PRO A 35 -10.54 14.34 -1.12
N ASP A 36 -10.36 15.36 -0.28
CA ASP A 36 -10.98 15.42 1.05
C ASP A 36 -12.49 15.21 1.02
N GLU A 37 -13.17 15.79 0.02
CA GLU A 37 -14.61 15.63 -0.18
C GLU A 37 -15.03 14.19 -0.37
N ASP A 38 -14.22 13.40 -1.10
CA ASP A 38 -14.44 11.96 -1.29
C ASP A 38 -14.26 11.20 0.02
N VAL A 39 -13.22 11.52 0.78
CA VAL A 39 -12.98 10.93 2.11
C VAL A 39 -14.17 11.20 3.03
N LEU A 40 -14.62 12.44 3.12
CA LEU A 40 -15.79 12.82 3.93
C LEU A 40 -17.06 12.08 3.51
N ARG A 41 -17.29 11.98 2.20
CA ARG A 41 -18.43 11.27 1.61
C ARG A 41 -18.40 9.78 1.94
N VAL A 42 -17.25 9.12 1.76
CA VAL A 42 -17.06 7.68 2.09
C VAL A 42 -17.21 7.46 3.59
N ALA A 43 -16.63 8.32 4.42
CA ALA A 43 -16.78 8.28 5.88
C ALA A 43 -18.23 8.50 6.33
N GLY A 44 -19.07 9.07 5.45
CA GLY A 44 -20.47 9.40 5.74
C GLY A 44 -20.63 10.62 6.63
N VAL A 45 -19.75 11.59 6.46
CA VAL A 45 -19.84 12.89 7.13
C VAL A 45 -20.88 13.74 6.38
N PRO A 46 -21.91 14.27 7.07
CA PRO A 46 -22.90 15.11 6.44
C PRO A 46 -22.32 16.48 6.06
N SER A 47 -23.04 17.22 5.19
CA SER A 47 -22.61 18.56 4.73
C SER A 47 -22.41 19.56 5.88
N TYR A 48 -23.15 19.38 6.97
CA TYR A 48 -22.89 20.10 8.23
C TYR A 48 -22.13 19.18 9.19
N VAL A 49 -20.95 19.57 9.60
CA VAL A 49 -20.15 18.77 10.52
C VAL A 49 -20.62 19.00 11.95
N ASN A 50 -21.01 17.92 12.63
CA ASN A 50 -21.21 17.92 14.08
C ASN A 50 -20.49 16.72 14.68
N VAL A 51 -19.31 16.96 15.24
CA VAL A 51 -18.44 15.89 15.74
C VAL A 51 -19.05 15.11 16.91
N VAL A 52 -20.02 15.67 17.62
CA VAL A 52 -20.73 14.96 18.71
C VAL A 52 -21.63 13.85 18.15
N GLN A 53 -22.18 14.06 16.95
CA GLN A 53 -23.07 13.11 16.29
C GLN A 53 -22.31 12.03 15.49
N LEU A 54 -21.06 12.29 15.09
CA LEU A 54 -20.25 11.37 14.30
C LEU A 54 -19.69 10.24 15.18
N SER A 55 -19.70 9.01 14.67
CA SER A 55 -19.06 7.86 15.28
C SER A 55 -17.74 7.57 14.57
N THR A 56 -16.63 7.68 15.28
CA THR A 56 -15.29 7.38 14.73
C THR A 56 -15.14 5.93 14.28
N SER A 57 -15.76 4.98 14.98
CA SER A 57 -15.76 3.56 14.57
C SER A 57 -16.51 3.35 13.26
N THR A 58 -17.70 3.95 13.11
CA THR A 58 -18.48 3.85 11.87
C THR A 58 -17.77 4.52 10.69
N MET A 59 -17.15 5.68 10.91
CA MET A 59 -16.33 6.35 9.89
C MET A 59 -15.18 5.45 9.45
N ARG A 60 -14.44 4.88 10.41
CA ARG A 60 -13.34 3.95 10.13
C ARG A 60 -13.81 2.73 9.36
N GLU A 61 -14.90 2.08 9.77
CA GLU A 61 -15.46 0.90 9.09
C GLU A 61 -15.83 1.19 7.64
N ARG A 62 -16.40 2.37 7.36
CA ARG A 62 -16.74 2.78 5.98
C ARG A 62 -15.51 3.02 5.14
N LEU A 63 -14.52 3.74 5.69
CA LEU A 63 -13.27 4.04 5.00
C LEU A 63 -12.46 2.77 4.68
N VAL A 64 -12.37 1.81 5.61
CA VAL A 64 -11.68 0.52 5.37
C VAL A 64 -12.30 -0.29 4.22
N ARG A 65 -13.58 -0.11 3.93
CA ARG A 65 -14.25 -0.80 2.81
C ARG A 65 -13.95 -0.18 1.44
N ASP A 66 -13.44 1.03 1.40
CA ASP A 66 -13.02 1.65 0.14
C ASP A 66 -11.66 1.07 -0.29
N LEU A 67 -11.60 0.49 -1.49
CA LEU A 67 -10.39 -0.16 -2.00
C LEU A 67 -9.21 0.80 -2.21
N ARG A 68 -9.44 2.09 -2.26
CA ARG A 68 -8.38 3.11 -2.31
C ARG A 68 -7.67 3.30 -0.98
N VAL A 69 -8.30 2.86 0.12
CA VAL A 69 -7.80 3.02 1.48
C VAL A 69 -7.06 1.75 1.92
N GLY A 70 -5.77 1.88 2.22
CA GLY A 70 -4.94 0.80 2.76
C GLY A 70 -5.06 0.71 4.28
N GLU A 71 -4.75 1.81 4.94
CA GLU A 71 -4.83 1.93 6.40
C GLU A 71 -5.57 3.21 6.76
N VAL A 72 -6.35 3.17 7.84
CA VAL A 72 -7.05 4.35 8.35
C VAL A 72 -7.15 4.35 9.87
N THR A 73 -6.85 5.48 10.45
CA THR A 73 -7.05 5.78 11.86
C THR A 73 -7.98 6.98 11.99
N VAL A 74 -8.98 6.87 12.85
CA VAL A 74 -9.96 7.95 13.11
C VAL A 74 -9.99 8.22 14.60
N GLU A 75 -9.52 9.39 14.99
CA GLU A 75 -9.34 9.77 16.39
C GLU A 75 -10.08 11.06 16.73
N ARG A 76 -10.57 11.14 17.97
CA ARG A 76 -11.11 12.38 18.50
C ARG A 76 -10.03 13.16 19.20
N GLN A 77 -9.91 14.42 18.82
CA GLN A 77 -9.06 15.39 19.51
C GLN A 77 -9.93 16.44 20.18
N PHE A 78 -9.71 16.59 21.47
CA PHE A 78 -10.40 17.65 22.23
C PHE A 78 -9.95 19.05 21.75
N PRO A 79 -10.83 20.09 21.69
CA PRO A 79 -12.21 20.05 22.21
C PRO A 79 -13.25 19.53 21.21
N ALA A 80 -13.05 19.66 19.89
CA ALA A 80 -14.11 19.39 18.93
C ALA A 80 -13.58 19.08 17.52
N THR A 81 -12.56 18.23 17.43
CA THR A 81 -11.96 17.81 16.15
C THR A 81 -11.97 16.27 16.03
N ILE A 82 -12.20 15.78 14.83
CA ILE A 82 -11.93 14.39 14.46
C ILE A 82 -10.79 14.41 13.45
N HIS A 83 -9.70 13.72 13.75
CA HIS A 83 -8.60 13.48 12.83
C HIS A 83 -8.80 12.14 12.12
N VAL A 84 -8.68 12.17 10.80
CA VAL A 84 -8.75 11.02 9.91
C VAL A 84 -7.40 10.90 9.21
N PHE A 85 -6.60 9.94 9.62
CA PHE A 85 -5.32 9.62 8.98
C PHE A 85 -5.55 8.49 8.00
N ILE A 86 -5.24 8.72 6.72
CA ILE A 86 -5.40 7.75 5.64
C ILE A 86 -4.04 7.47 5.03
N LYS A 87 -3.78 6.18 4.79
CA LYS A 87 -2.74 5.75 3.88
C LYS A 87 -3.41 5.12 2.67
N GLU A 88 -3.29 5.77 1.53
CA GLU A 88 -3.85 5.27 0.28
C GLU A 88 -3.09 4.01 -0.17
N ARG A 89 -3.84 3.08 -0.79
CA ARG A 89 -3.23 1.92 -1.45
C ARG A 89 -2.47 2.39 -2.69
N ARG A 90 -1.30 1.81 -2.88
CA ARG A 90 -0.49 2.04 -4.07
C ARG A 90 -0.20 0.70 -4.72
N ALA A 91 -0.11 0.70 -6.05
CA ALA A 91 0.36 -0.46 -6.76
C ALA A 91 1.83 -0.72 -6.40
N GLU A 92 2.14 -1.96 -6.06
CA GLU A 92 3.50 -2.44 -5.80
C GLU A 92 4.01 -3.26 -6.97
N ALA A 93 3.10 -3.94 -7.67
CA ALA A 93 3.41 -4.71 -8.87
C ALA A 93 2.22 -4.80 -9.81
N VAL A 94 2.49 -5.23 -11.04
CA VAL A 94 1.49 -5.54 -12.05
C VAL A 94 1.57 -7.03 -12.39
N VAL A 95 0.42 -7.68 -12.53
CA VAL A 95 0.32 -9.08 -12.96
C VAL A 95 -0.50 -9.15 -14.24
N MET A 96 -0.03 -9.92 -15.23
CA MET A 96 -0.79 -10.14 -16.46
C MET A 96 -1.88 -11.17 -16.23
N THR A 97 -3.10 -10.85 -16.66
CA THR A 97 -4.30 -11.70 -16.60
C THR A 97 -4.84 -11.95 -18.01
N LEU A 98 -5.87 -12.80 -18.14
CA LEU A 98 -6.53 -13.02 -19.43
C LEU A 98 -7.14 -11.77 -20.05
N TYR A 99 -7.56 -10.80 -19.22
CA TYR A 99 -8.30 -9.62 -19.67
C TYR A 99 -7.51 -8.31 -19.58
N GLY A 100 -6.21 -8.40 -19.26
CA GLY A 100 -5.35 -7.21 -19.13
C GLY A 100 -4.36 -7.32 -17.98
N PHE A 101 -4.19 -6.24 -17.26
CA PHE A 101 -3.19 -6.10 -16.22
C PHE A 101 -3.86 -5.76 -14.89
N ALA A 102 -3.63 -6.59 -13.87
CA ALA A 102 -4.06 -6.35 -12.51
C ALA A 102 -2.94 -5.65 -11.73
N TYR A 103 -3.27 -4.54 -11.12
CA TYR A 103 -2.40 -3.78 -10.23
C TYR A 103 -2.60 -4.29 -8.81
N ILE A 104 -1.52 -4.67 -8.18
CA ILE A 104 -1.52 -5.35 -6.88
C ILE A 104 -0.82 -4.46 -5.86
N ASP A 105 -1.43 -4.30 -4.69
CA ASP A 105 -0.81 -3.59 -3.58
C ASP A 105 0.17 -4.47 -2.78
N ASP A 106 0.81 -3.90 -1.78
CA ASP A 106 1.77 -4.57 -0.89
C ASP A 106 1.16 -5.70 -0.03
N THR A 107 -0.16 -5.81 0.02
CA THR A 107 -0.89 -6.88 0.72
C THR A 107 -1.32 -8.01 -0.21
N GLY A 108 -1.05 -7.89 -1.51
CA GLY A 108 -1.50 -8.83 -2.53
C GLY A 108 -2.96 -8.61 -2.96
N THR A 109 -3.53 -7.44 -2.69
CA THR A 109 -4.91 -7.12 -3.10
C THR A 109 -4.92 -6.44 -4.46
N VAL A 110 -5.83 -6.86 -5.35
CA VAL A 110 -6.06 -6.23 -6.65
C VAL A 110 -6.76 -4.89 -6.44
N ILE A 111 -6.08 -3.81 -6.75
CA ILE A 111 -6.58 -2.43 -6.57
C ILE A 111 -7.06 -1.78 -7.86
N ALA A 112 -6.63 -2.29 -9.01
CA ALA A 112 -7.11 -1.88 -10.32
C ALA A 112 -6.92 -3.00 -11.35
N VAL A 113 -7.75 -3.01 -12.40
CA VAL A 113 -7.58 -3.88 -13.57
C VAL A 113 -7.72 -3.02 -14.80
N GLU A 114 -6.69 -3.03 -15.66
CA GLU A 114 -6.62 -2.18 -16.85
C GLU A 114 -6.29 -3.02 -18.09
N PRO A 115 -6.86 -2.71 -19.26
CA PRO A 115 -6.56 -3.44 -20.50
C PRO A 115 -5.14 -3.21 -21.02
N LYS A 116 -4.48 -2.15 -20.56
CA LYS A 116 -3.09 -1.79 -20.91
C LYS A 116 -2.40 -1.22 -19.68
N ILE A 117 -1.09 -1.41 -19.59
CA ILE A 117 -0.29 -0.76 -18.55
C ILE A 117 -0.31 0.74 -18.78
N LYS A 118 -0.75 1.50 -17.78
CA LYS A 118 -0.78 2.97 -17.82
C LYS A 118 0.06 3.53 -16.69
N GLY A 119 1.06 4.31 -17.08
CA GLY A 119 1.67 5.36 -16.25
C GLY A 119 2.21 5.02 -14.87
N VAL A 120 2.36 3.73 -14.53
CA VAL A 120 2.86 3.31 -13.22
C VAL A 120 4.21 2.64 -13.42
N SER A 121 5.25 3.19 -12.78
CA SER A 121 6.60 2.63 -12.81
C SER A 121 6.75 1.60 -11.68
N VAL A 122 5.98 0.50 -11.79
CA VAL A 122 6.10 -0.63 -10.86
C VAL A 122 6.45 -1.90 -11.64
N PRO A 123 7.18 -2.85 -11.03
CA PRO A 123 7.60 -4.08 -11.69
C PRO A 123 6.43 -4.95 -12.13
N ILE A 124 6.64 -5.72 -13.20
CA ILE A 124 5.70 -6.71 -13.69
C ILE A 124 6.09 -8.08 -13.10
N ILE A 125 5.15 -8.78 -12.51
CA ILE A 125 5.36 -10.18 -12.11
C ILE A 125 4.94 -11.06 -13.28
N THR A 126 5.88 -11.88 -13.75
CA THR A 126 5.73 -12.77 -14.92
C THR A 126 5.97 -14.24 -14.58
N GLY A 127 5.86 -15.13 -15.57
CA GLY A 127 6.15 -16.56 -15.42
C GLY A 127 4.96 -17.41 -14.98
N LYS A 128 3.90 -16.81 -14.47
CA LYS A 128 2.62 -17.47 -14.21
C LYS A 128 1.49 -16.78 -14.95
N LYS A 129 0.62 -17.58 -15.56
CA LYS A 129 -0.65 -17.08 -16.11
C LYS A 129 -1.68 -17.07 -14.99
N MET A 130 -2.26 -15.90 -14.74
CA MET A 130 -3.42 -15.76 -13.86
C MET A 130 -4.68 -15.78 -14.71
N ASP A 131 -5.67 -16.57 -14.30
CA ASP A 131 -6.93 -16.68 -15.07
C ASP A 131 -7.69 -15.35 -15.01
N THR A 132 -8.48 -15.15 -13.99
CA THR A 132 -9.24 -13.92 -13.80
C THR A 132 -8.99 -13.38 -12.42
N LEU A 133 -8.52 -12.14 -12.35
CA LEU A 133 -8.43 -11.39 -11.12
C LEU A 133 -9.43 -10.23 -11.18
N LEU A 134 -10.28 -10.15 -10.18
CA LEU A 134 -11.25 -9.08 -10.03
C LEU A 134 -10.77 -8.04 -9.02
N LEU A 135 -11.32 -6.87 -9.11
CA LEU A 135 -11.07 -5.79 -8.17
C LEU A 135 -11.40 -6.24 -6.73
N GLY A 136 -10.45 -6.11 -5.82
CA GLY A 136 -10.58 -6.54 -4.43
C GLY A 136 -10.16 -7.99 -4.15
N ASP A 137 -9.88 -8.79 -5.18
CA ASP A 137 -9.34 -10.15 -5.00
C ASP A 137 -7.96 -10.11 -4.33
N LYS A 138 -7.62 -11.20 -3.66
CA LYS A 138 -6.28 -11.38 -3.08
C LYS A 138 -5.52 -12.45 -3.85
N LEU A 139 -4.27 -12.17 -4.13
CA LEU A 139 -3.34 -13.18 -4.65
C LEU A 139 -3.18 -14.32 -3.63
N ASP A 140 -3.47 -15.54 -4.08
CA ASP A 140 -3.29 -16.74 -3.27
C ASP A 140 -2.20 -17.67 -3.83
N ASP A 141 -1.11 -17.10 -4.29
CA ASP A 141 0.06 -17.81 -4.81
C ASP A 141 1.30 -17.45 -3.99
N ASN A 142 1.96 -18.45 -3.43
CA ASN A 142 3.10 -18.23 -2.54
C ASN A 142 4.31 -17.61 -3.26
N THR A 143 4.58 -17.97 -4.51
CA THR A 143 5.71 -17.39 -5.25
C THR A 143 5.48 -15.90 -5.55
N MET A 144 4.24 -15.52 -5.86
CA MET A 144 3.86 -14.12 -6.05
C MET A 144 3.90 -13.35 -4.73
N LYS A 145 3.43 -13.96 -3.62
CA LYS A 145 3.54 -13.36 -2.29
C LYS A 145 5.01 -13.11 -1.91
N ASN A 146 5.90 -14.05 -2.20
CA ASN A 146 7.34 -13.88 -1.97
C ASN A 146 7.93 -12.75 -2.82
N ALA A 147 7.53 -12.65 -4.10
CA ALA A 147 7.95 -11.55 -4.97
C ALA A 147 7.50 -10.19 -4.43
N LEU A 148 6.24 -10.06 -4.00
CA LEU A 148 5.73 -8.82 -3.37
C LEU A 148 6.44 -8.51 -2.05
N ALA A 149 6.71 -9.52 -1.22
CA ALA A 149 7.44 -9.36 0.03
C ALA A 149 8.88 -8.89 -0.21
N TYR A 150 9.53 -9.38 -1.29
CA TYR A 150 10.85 -8.94 -1.71
C TYR A 150 10.82 -7.46 -2.12
N LEU A 151 9.89 -7.05 -2.99
CA LEU A 151 9.75 -5.64 -3.38
C LEU A 151 9.54 -4.72 -2.17
N LYS A 152 8.67 -5.14 -1.25
CA LYS A 152 8.40 -4.40 -0.02
C LYS A 152 9.61 -4.28 0.91
N ALA A 153 10.52 -5.25 0.89
CA ALA A 153 11.73 -5.25 1.73
C ALA A 153 12.85 -4.37 1.16
N LEU A 154 12.78 -4.03 -0.14
CA LEU A 154 13.73 -3.12 -0.78
C LEU A 154 13.43 -1.66 -0.43
N SER A 155 14.48 -0.84 -0.41
CA SER A 155 14.31 0.63 -0.35
C SER A 155 13.58 1.14 -1.61
N PRO A 156 12.84 2.25 -1.52
CA PRO A 156 12.09 2.79 -2.66
C PRO A 156 12.95 3.05 -3.90
N SER A 157 14.22 3.43 -3.74
CA SER A 157 15.16 3.67 -4.83
C SER A 157 15.53 2.38 -5.56
N VAL A 158 15.78 1.29 -4.84
CA VAL A 158 16.11 -0.01 -5.42
C VAL A 158 14.86 -0.67 -6.00
N ALA A 159 13.74 -0.64 -5.30
CA ALA A 159 12.47 -1.17 -5.79
C ALA A 159 12.06 -0.54 -7.14
N SER A 160 12.26 0.78 -7.32
CA SER A 160 11.99 1.47 -8.57
C SER A 160 12.92 1.10 -9.72
N SER A 161 14.07 0.49 -9.44
CA SER A 161 14.98 -0.03 -10.47
C SER A 161 14.62 -1.44 -10.94
N ILE A 162 13.74 -2.15 -10.23
CA ILE A 162 13.25 -3.47 -10.66
C ILE A 162 12.18 -3.27 -11.74
N ALA A 163 12.38 -3.92 -12.89
CA ALA A 163 11.41 -3.88 -14.00
C ALA A 163 10.48 -5.09 -14.01
N GLU A 164 11.02 -6.26 -13.64
CA GLU A 164 10.30 -7.53 -13.72
C GLU A 164 10.73 -8.47 -12.61
N ILE A 165 9.81 -9.31 -12.12
CA ILE A 165 10.13 -10.49 -11.32
C ILE A 165 9.47 -11.71 -11.96
N ASN A 166 10.28 -12.65 -12.43
CA ASN A 166 9.83 -13.91 -12.99
C ASN A 166 9.65 -14.96 -11.88
N VAL A 167 8.42 -15.43 -11.73
CA VAL A 167 8.03 -16.46 -10.73
C VAL A 167 7.66 -17.79 -11.36
N GLY A 168 8.05 -18.02 -12.62
CA GLY A 168 7.72 -19.24 -13.38
C GLY A 168 8.34 -20.51 -12.81
N ASN A 169 9.53 -20.39 -12.23
CA ASN A 169 10.18 -21.50 -11.51
C ASN A 169 10.09 -21.21 -9.99
N PRO A 170 9.29 -21.97 -9.21
CA PRO A 170 9.17 -21.75 -7.78
C PRO A 170 10.46 -21.96 -6.98
N LYS A 171 11.45 -22.62 -7.56
CA LYS A 171 12.76 -22.86 -6.93
C LYS A 171 13.79 -21.79 -7.29
N GLU A 172 13.47 -20.93 -8.26
CA GLU A 172 14.42 -19.94 -8.77
C GLU A 172 13.65 -18.72 -9.31
N LEU A 173 13.27 -17.84 -8.42
CA LEU A 173 12.73 -16.53 -8.77
C LEU A 173 13.86 -15.65 -9.28
N ILE A 174 13.61 -14.88 -10.34
CA ILE A 174 14.61 -13.98 -10.92
C ILE A 174 13.98 -12.60 -11.06
N ALA A 175 14.62 -11.59 -10.46
CA ALA A 175 14.30 -10.20 -10.71
C ALA A 175 15.20 -9.63 -11.81
N TYR A 176 14.66 -8.74 -12.62
CA TYR A 176 15.39 -8.01 -13.66
C TYR A 176 15.28 -6.51 -13.37
N THR A 177 16.41 -5.85 -13.42
CA THR A 177 16.45 -4.40 -13.28
C THR A 177 16.15 -3.70 -14.61
N THR A 178 15.84 -2.41 -14.56
CA THR A 178 15.56 -1.58 -15.74
C THR A 178 16.75 -1.46 -16.69
N ASP A 179 17.98 -1.66 -16.21
CA ASP A 179 19.23 -1.67 -17.00
C ASP A 179 19.65 -3.08 -17.46
N GLY A 180 18.83 -4.09 -17.17
CA GLY A 180 18.97 -5.45 -17.69
C GLY A 180 19.87 -6.37 -16.84
N LEU A 181 20.21 -6.00 -15.61
CA LEU A 181 20.87 -6.91 -14.67
C LEU A 181 19.87 -7.94 -14.15
N SER A 182 20.24 -9.23 -14.13
CA SER A 182 19.46 -10.29 -13.50
C SER A 182 19.91 -10.56 -12.06
N ILE A 183 18.92 -10.68 -11.17
CA ILE A 183 19.10 -10.93 -9.74
C ILE A 183 18.42 -12.26 -9.41
N HIS A 184 19.20 -13.26 -9.07
CA HIS A 184 18.73 -14.59 -8.72
C HIS A 184 18.32 -14.62 -7.25
N LEU A 185 17.02 -14.83 -7.00
CA LEU A 185 16.40 -14.81 -5.68
C LEU A 185 16.21 -16.22 -5.09
N GLY A 186 16.60 -17.28 -5.81
CA GLY A 186 16.34 -18.66 -5.41
C GLY A 186 14.85 -18.94 -5.25
N ASP A 187 14.45 -19.71 -4.27
CA ASP A 187 13.04 -20.08 -4.01
C ASP A 187 12.21 -18.96 -3.35
N GLY A 188 12.81 -17.81 -3.14
CA GLY A 188 12.14 -16.65 -2.51
C GLY A 188 11.91 -16.79 -1.00
N ASP A 189 12.62 -17.71 -0.34
CA ASP A 189 12.72 -17.71 1.12
C ASP A 189 13.65 -16.61 1.63
N ARG A 190 13.69 -16.37 2.94
CA ARG A 190 14.59 -15.39 3.59
C ARG A 190 14.57 -14.02 2.91
N VAL A 191 13.38 -13.59 2.50
CA VAL A 191 13.13 -12.41 1.64
C VAL A 191 13.87 -11.16 2.13
N SER A 192 13.81 -10.87 3.44
CA SER A 192 14.43 -9.67 4.01
C SER A 192 15.96 -9.71 3.91
N GLU A 193 16.57 -10.88 4.10
CA GLU A 193 18.01 -11.04 3.99
C GLU A 193 18.46 -10.89 2.53
N ARG A 194 17.71 -11.51 1.58
CA ARG A 194 17.98 -11.36 0.15
C ARG A 194 17.84 -9.91 -0.33
N ALA A 195 16.85 -9.19 0.17
CA ALA A 195 16.69 -7.76 -0.12
C ALA A 195 17.90 -6.95 0.38
N SER A 196 18.37 -7.22 1.60
CA SER A 196 19.56 -6.54 2.16
C SER A 196 20.82 -6.82 1.34
N VAL A 197 21.03 -8.09 0.94
CA VAL A 197 22.17 -8.47 0.07
C VAL A 197 22.05 -7.81 -1.30
N THR A 198 20.83 -7.73 -1.86
CA THR A 198 20.59 -7.01 -3.14
C THR A 198 21.03 -5.56 -3.03
N GLU A 199 20.61 -4.86 -1.98
CA GLU A 199 20.94 -3.44 -1.79
C GLU A 199 22.46 -3.24 -1.63
N GLU A 200 23.12 -4.09 -0.85
CA GLU A 200 24.56 -4.04 -0.66
C GLU A 200 25.32 -4.22 -1.98
N LEU A 201 24.98 -5.30 -2.73
CA LEU A 201 25.64 -5.60 -4.00
C LEU A 201 25.38 -4.52 -5.06
N LEU A 202 24.15 -4.03 -5.22
CA LEU A 202 23.83 -2.98 -6.18
C LEU A 202 24.60 -1.68 -5.85
N ASN A 203 24.69 -1.33 -4.56
CA ASN A 203 25.47 -0.17 -4.12
C ASN A 203 26.96 -0.35 -4.41
N GLU A 204 27.52 -1.54 -4.21
CA GLU A 204 28.92 -1.83 -4.50
C GLU A 204 29.21 -1.79 -6.02
N ILE A 205 28.34 -2.41 -6.83
CA ILE A 205 28.41 -2.38 -8.30
C ILE A 205 28.39 -0.95 -8.81
N ALA A 206 27.47 -0.12 -8.31
CA ALA A 206 27.37 1.28 -8.70
C ALA A 206 28.63 2.08 -8.32
N LYS A 207 29.18 1.89 -7.12
CA LYS A 207 30.39 2.57 -6.67
C LYS A 207 31.62 2.19 -7.48
N LYS A 208 31.75 0.91 -7.84
CA LYS A 208 32.91 0.39 -8.58
C LYS A 208 32.75 0.46 -10.10
N GLN A 209 31.58 0.87 -10.58
CA GLN A 209 31.22 0.91 -12.02
C GLN A 209 31.47 -0.43 -12.75
N LEU A 210 31.15 -1.54 -12.08
CA LEU A 210 31.38 -2.88 -12.61
C LEU A 210 30.35 -3.23 -13.70
N SER A 211 30.84 -3.94 -14.74
CA SER A 211 29.95 -4.51 -15.77
C SER A 211 29.55 -5.93 -15.38
N ILE A 212 28.34 -6.09 -14.84
CA ILE A 212 27.86 -7.32 -14.25
C ILE A 212 26.89 -8.03 -15.17
N GLN A 213 26.97 -9.35 -15.29
CA GLN A 213 26.06 -10.20 -16.01
C GLN A 213 24.85 -10.57 -15.15
N TYR A 214 25.09 -11.08 -13.95
CA TYR A 214 24.06 -11.39 -12.96
C TYR A 214 24.62 -11.35 -11.53
N ILE A 215 23.73 -11.25 -10.57
CA ILE A 215 24.03 -11.48 -9.16
C ILE A 215 23.13 -12.59 -8.60
N ASP A 216 23.68 -13.43 -7.72
CA ASP A 216 22.92 -14.35 -6.89
C ASP A 216 22.96 -13.82 -5.46
N VAL A 217 21.79 -13.55 -4.93
CA VAL A 217 21.63 -12.93 -3.60
C VAL A 217 21.35 -13.96 -2.50
N ASN A 218 21.91 -15.18 -2.66
CA ASN A 218 21.91 -16.15 -1.58
C ASN A 218 22.61 -15.56 -0.34
N PRO A 219 21.94 -15.40 0.81
CA PRO A 219 22.54 -14.75 1.97
C PRO A 219 23.77 -15.46 2.52
N ASP A 220 23.88 -16.78 2.33
CA ASP A 220 25.01 -17.56 2.85
C ASP A 220 26.23 -17.54 1.91
N ALA A 221 26.02 -17.31 0.62
CA ALA A 221 27.08 -17.28 -0.40
C ALA A 221 26.66 -16.44 -1.61
N PRO A 222 26.65 -15.10 -1.50
CA PRO A 222 26.31 -14.24 -2.62
C PRO A 222 27.34 -14.32 -3.73
N ILE A 223 26.90 -14.30 -4.99
CA ILE A 223 27.74 -14.38 -6.16
C ILE A 223 27.51 -13.17 -7.06
N VAL A 224 28.60 -12.58 -7.53
CA VAL A 224 28.60 -11.53 -8.55
C VAL A 224 29.36 -12.06 -9.76
N LYS A 225 28.70 -12.10 -10.92
CA LYS A 225 29.34 -12.53 -12.17
C LYS A 225 29.52 -11.35 -13.10
N GLU A 226 30.77 -11.01 -13.37
CA GLU A 226 31.16 -9.99 -14.35
C GLU A 226 30.94 -10.49 -15.79
N LYS A 227 30.76 -9.55 -16.72
CA LYS A 227 30.62 -9.82 -18.18
C LYS A 227 31.93 -10.19 -18.81
#